data_d814f39c16d173f8b050b649fa1d52ae
#
_entry.id   d814f39c16d173f8b050b649fa1d52ae
#
_cell.length_a   1.000
_cell.length_b   1.000
_cell.length_c   1.000
_cell.angle_alpha   90.00
_cell.angle_beta   90.00
_cell.angle_gamma   90.00
#
_symmetry.space_group_name_H-M   'P 1'
#
loop_
_entity.id
_entity.type
_entity.pdbx_description
1 polymer ?
#
loop_
_entity_poly.entity_id
_entity_poly.type
_entity_poly.pdbx_seq_one_letter_code
_entity_poly.pdbx_strand_id
1 'polypeptide(L)'
;MRPLVVEDEGKKVLYKEGDVLIRAERSMDGGDLIEEYTFTNKGGERIWLYDIGIYTPFNDNYPNSQTCITNRCHAHVWNGGSGAYVNALRMGFEAPHVGMMLTEGAIDSYEIWGRGRKTSSSHMRGIFAMNLPDMRLNPGESYRLKWRLFSHGGKADFRDKMLDKGGVLVSSDKYVYEIGEMAYVTMRCNSPLRNCTAKINGIPVKVY
;
A
#
# COMPACT_ATOMS: atom_id res chain seq x y z
N MET A 1 6.89 3.58 18.27
CA MET A 1 6.84 2.50 19.28
C MET A 1 6.58 1.18 18.55
N ARG A 2 7.02 0.04 19.06
CA ARG A 2 6.76 -1.26 18.39
C ARG A 2 5.71 -1.99 19.23
N PRO A 3 4.56 -2.36 18.64
CA PRO A 3 3.53 -3.10 19.37
C PRO A 3 4.05 -4.46 19.85
N LEU A 4 3.58 -4.89 21.00
CA LEU A 4 3.92 -6.21 21.55
C LEU A 4 3.10 -7.29 20.85
N VAL A 5 3.77 -8.38 20.44
CA VAL A 5 3.08 -9.59 19.97
C VAL A 5 2.42 -10.26 21.18
N VAL A 6 1.11 -10.47 21.13
CA VAL A 6 0.34 -11.15 22.19
C VAL A 6 -0.07 -12.56 21.78
N GLU A 7 -0.16 -12.84 20.49
CA GLU A 7 -0.48 -14.15 19.94
C GLU A 7 0.13 -14.27 18.53
N ASP A 8 0.71 -15.41 18.20
CA ASP A 8 1.25 -15.73 16.87
C ASP A 8 0.91 -17.18 16.52
N GLU A 9 -0.03 -17.33 15.56
CA GLU A 9 -0.44 -18.62 15.00
C GLU A 9 0.09 -18.80 13.56
N GLY A 10 1.14 -18.07 13.18
CA GLY A 10 1.73 -18.08 11.85
C GLY A 10 0.93 -17.28 10.80
N LYS A 11 -0.29 -17.71 10.48
CA LYS A 11 -1.16 -16.99 9.53
C LYS A 11 -1.91 -15.82 10.16
N LYS A 12 -2.02 -15.80 11.46
CA LYS A 12 -2.70 -14.79 12.25
C LYS A 12 -1.79 -14.36 13.40
N VAL A 13 -1.55 -13.07 13.50
CA VAL A 13 -0.75 -12.48 14.57
C VAL A 13 -1.55 -11.35 15.22
N LEU A 14 -1.58 -11.36 16.54
CA LEU A 14 -2.16 -10.30 17.35
C LEU A 14 -1.04 -9.46 17.98
N TYR A 15 -1.14 -8.15 17.81
CA TYR A 15 -0.27 -7.18 18.44
C TYR A 15 -1.10 -6.30 19.36
N LYS A 16 -0.47 -5.80 20.43
CA LYS A 16 -1.08 -4.83 21.34
C LYS A 16 -0.17 -3.63 21.54
N GLU A 17 -0.76 -2.45 21.45
CA GLU A 17 -0.13 -1.18 21.81
C GLU A 17 -1.13 -0.32 22.59
N GLY A 18 -0.93 -0.20 23.91
CA GLY A 18 -1.90 0.44 24.79
C GLY A 18 -3.28 -0.21 24.68
N ASP A 19 -4.28 0.59 24.33
CA ASP A 19 -5.66 0.14 24.13
C ASP A 19 -5.96 -0.32 22.69
N VAL A 20 -4.96 -0.29 21.81
CA VAL A 20 -5.13 -0.76 20.44
C VAL A 20 -4.76 -2.22 20.30
N LEU A 21 -5.70 -3.01 19.80
CA LEU A 21 -5.44 -4.38 19.34
C LEU A 21 -5.31 -4.36 17.82
N ILE A 22 -4.19 -4.87 17.30
CA ILE A 22 -3.93 -4.99 15.87
C ILE A 22 -3.92 -6.48 15.52
N ARG A 23 -4.83 -6.88 14.64
CA ARG A 23 -4.88 -8.23 14.08
C ARG A 23 -4.34 -8.21 12.67
N ALA A 24 -3.29 -8.98 12.40
CA ALA A 24 -2.76 -9.22 11.07
C ALA A 24 -3.08 -10.66 10.65
N GLU A 25 -3.75 -10.84 9.52
CA GLU A 25 -4.13 -12.14 8.99
C GLU A 25 -3.61 -12.31 7.56
N ARG A 26 -3.15 -13.53 7.25
CA ARG A 26 -2.65 -13.91 5.94
C ARG A 26 -3.41 -15.11 5.40
N SER A 27 -3.82 -15.04 4.15
CA SER A 27 -4.48 -16.13 3.44
C SER A 27 -4.04 -16.19 1.99
N MET A 28 -4.33 -17.31 1.33
CA MET A 28 -4.11 -17.46 -0.11
C MET A 28 -5.46 -17.51 -0.83
N ASP A 29 -5.53 -16.83 -1.97
CA ASP A 29 -6.69 -16.82 -2.86
C ASP A 29 -6.22 -16.91 -4.31
N GLY A 30 -6.48 -18.07 -4.98
CA GLY A 30 -6.10 -18.30 -6.37
C GLY A 30 -4.61 -18.12 -6.67
N GLY A 31 -3.71 -18.38 -5.70
CA GLY A 31 -2.27 -18.17 -5.82
C GLY A 31 -1.79 -16.78 -5.41
N ASP A 32 -2.69 -15.86 -5.07
CA ASP A 32 -2.36 -14.54 -4.53
C ASP A 32 -2.29 -14.59 -3.00
N LEU A 33 -1.39 -13.82 -2.40
CA LEU A 33 -1.33 -13.61 -0.95
C LEU A 33 -2.23 -12.43 -0.57
N ILE A 34 -3.15 -12.68 0.34
CA ILE A 34 -3.99 -11.66 0.96
C ILE A 34 -3.45 -11.35 2.34
N GLU A 35 -3.23 -10.09 2.65
CA GLU A 35 -2.94 -9.62 4.00
C GLU A 35 -4.02 -8.64 4.43
N GLU A 36 -4.55 -8.87 5.63
CA GLU A 36 -5.57 -8.05 6.27
C GLU A 36 -5.08 -7.59 7.63
N TYR A 37 -5.24 -6.30 7.90
CA TYR A 37 -4.91 -5.67 9.18
C TYR A 37 -6.16 -5.01 9.75
N THR A 38 -6.51 -5.37 10.99
CA THR A 38 -7.63 -4.76 11.71
C THR A 38 -7.10 -4.07 12.97
N PHE A 39 -7.30 -2.76 13.05
CA PHE A 39 -6.94 -1.93 14.20
C PHE A 39 -8.21 -1.68 15.01
N THR A 40 -8.27 -2.17 16.25
CA THR A 40 -9.46 -2.04 17.11
C THR A 40 -9.12 -1.29 18.38
N ASN A 41 -9.91 -0.27 18.71
CA ASN A 41 -9.85 0.37 20.01
C ASN A 41 -10.55 -0.52 21.05
N LYS A 42 -9.79 -1.08 22.00
CA LYS A 42 -10.29 -1.90 23.12
C LYS A 42 -10.41 -1.12 24.43
N GLY A 43 -10.05 0.16 24.42
CA GLY A 43 -10.19 1.05 25.58
C GLY A 43 -11.59 1.62 25.72
N GLY A 44 -11.81 2.32 26.83
CA GLY A 44 -13.06 3.02 27.13
C GLY A 44 -13.13 4.43 26.55
N GLU A 45 -12.03 4.97 26.05
CA GLU A 45 -11.92 6.32 25.54
C GLU A 45 -11.66 6.34 24.05
N ARG A 46 -11.99 7.46 23.39
CA ARG A 46 -11.66 7.71 21.99
C ARG A 46 -10.15 7.86 21.83
N ILE A 47 -9.59 7.21 20.82
CA ILE A 47 -8.17 7.29 20.50
C ILE A 47 -7.93 7.88 19.12
N TRP A 48 -6.75 8.46 18.94
CA TRP A 48 -6.21 8.89 17.66
C TRP A 48 -4.97 8.07 17.35
N LEU A 49 -4.90 7.55 16.12
CA LEU A 49 -3.77 6.79 15.61
C LEU A 49 -3.10 7.60 14.51
N TYR A 50 -1.84 7.89 14.70
CA TYR A 50 -1.02 8.69 13.80
C TYR A 50 0.22 7.92 13.37
N ASP A 51 0.74 8.24 12.20
CA ASP A 51 2.04 7.79 11.71
C ASP A 51 2.16 6.25 11.73
N ILE A 52 1.10 5.56 11.31
CA ILE A 52 1.08 4.10 11.23
C ILE A 52 1.58 3.67 9.86
N GLY A 53 2.76 3.03 9.82
CA GLY A 53 3.33 2.44 8.64
C GLY A 53 3.42 0.92 8.74
N ILE A 54 3.06 0.22 7.67
CA ILE A 54 3.17 -1.24 7.56
C ILE A 54 4.28 -1.56 6.57
N TYR A 55 5.28 -2.34 7.03
CA TYR A 55 6.34 -2.80 6.16
C TYR A 55 5.84 -3.76 5.09
N THR A 56 6.28 -3.53 3.88
CA THR A 56 6.00 -4.40 2.74
C THR A 56 7.18 -5.35 2.48
N PRO A 57 7.01 -6.40 1.66
CA PRO A 57 8.11 -7.27 1.25
C PRO A 57 9.07 -6.60 0.25
N PHE A 58 8.77 -5.38 -0.21
CA PHE A 58 9.59 -4.68 -1.20
C PHE A 58 10.83 -4.09 -0.55
N ASN A 59 11.98 -4.42 -1.12
CA ASN A 59 13.27 -4.01 -0.61
C ASN A 59 14.27 -3.86 -1.75
N ASP A 60 14.98 -2.74 -1.79
CA ASP A 60 16.02 -2.44 -2.76
C ASP A 60 17.43 -2.33 -2.13
N ASN A 61 17.57 -2.65 -0.83
CA ASN A 61 18.86 -2.66 -0.16
C ASN A 61 19.62 -3.97 -0.46
N TYR A 62 20.87 -3.88 -0.92
CA TYR A 62 21.68 -5.04 -1.30
C TYR A 62 23.17 -4.88 -0.94
N PRO A 63 23.84 -5.95 -0.49
CA PRO A 63 25.28 -5.93 -0.18
C PRO A 63 26.16 -6.11 -1.43
N ASN A 64 25.65 -6.73 -2.48
CA ASN A 64 26.38 -7.04 -3.72
C ASN A 64 25.45 -7.12 -4.92
N SER A 65 26.04 -7.14 -6.13
CA SER A 65 25.30 -7.15 -7.40
C SER A 65 24.45 -8.40 -7.59
N GLN A 66 24.90 -9.56 -7.15
CA GLN A 66 24.13 -10.80 -7.28
C GLN A 66 22.84 -10.72 -6.48
N THR A 67 22.90 -10.30 -5.21
CA THR A 67 21.71 -10.09 -4.39
C THR A 67 20.79 -9.02 -4.98
N CYS A 68 21.37 -7.97 -5.57
CA CYS A 68 20.61 -6.93 -6.24
C CYS A 68 19.74 -7.51 -7.36
N ILE A 69 20.35 -8.24 -8.29
CA ILE A 69 19.67 -8.77 -9.48
C ILE A 69 18.61 -9.81 -9.11
N THR A 70 18.93 -10.73 -8.18
CA THR A 70 18.06 -11.90 -7.93
C THR A 70 16.98 -11.65 -6.89
N ASN A 71 17.24 -10.82 -5.88
CA ASN A 71 16.42 -10.73 -4.66
C ASN A 71 15.89 -9.33 -4.36
N ARG A 72 16.15 -8.36 -5.23
CA ARG A 72 15.70 -6.98 -5.01
C ARG A 72 14.81 -6.49 -6.13
N CYS A 73 14.09 -5.40 -5.87
CA CYS A 73 13.12 -4.87 -6.82
C CYS A 73 13.18 -3.34 -6.92
N HIS A 74 12.76 -2.82 -8.06
CA HIS A 74 12.28 -1.45 -8.20
C HIS A 74 10.79 -1.44 -7.91
N ALA A 75 10.34 -0.64 -6.95
CA ALA A 75 8.93 -0.49 -6.63
C ALA A 75 8.40 0.82 -7.19
N HIS A 76 7.41 0.72 -8.06
CA HIS A 76 6.65 1.87 -8.58
C HIS A 76 5.37 1.96 -7.75
N VAL A 77 5.32 2.97 -6.88
CA VAL A 77 4.24 3.14 -5.90
C VAL A 77 3.24 4.18 -6.41
N TRP A 78 1.96 3.83 -6.36
CA TRP A 78 0.85 4.75 -6.45
C TRP A 78 0.10 4.75 -5.12
N ASN A 79 0.13 5.85 -4.39
CA ASN A 79 -0.50 6.01 -3.08
C ASN A 79 -1.76 6.88 -3.13
N GLY A 80 -2.62 6.63 -4.08
CA GLY A 80 -3.86 7.39 -4.31
C GLY A 80 -5.04 6.95 -3.44
N GLY A 81 -4.91 6.98 -2.12
CA GLY A 81 -6.00 6.63 -1.20
C GLY A 81 -6.41 5.16 -1.29
N SER A 82 -7.70 4.88 -1.54
CA SER A 82 -8.23 3.51 -1.68
C SER A 82 -7.81 2.81 -2.98
N GLY A 83 -7.26 3.52 -3.94
CA GLY A 83 -6.75 2.97 -5.21
C GLY A 83 -5.25 2.70 -5.19
N ALA A 84 -4.61 2.66 -4.02
CA ALA A 84 -3.17 2.47 -3.90
C ALA A 84 -2.70 1.11 -4.44
N TYR A 85 -1.54 1.14 -5.11
CA TYR A 85 -0.89 -0.07 -5.61
C TYR A 85 0.63 0.07 -5.68
N VAL A 86 1.31 -1.07 -5.76
CA VAL A 86 2.75 -1.15 -6.02
C VAL A 86 3.00 -2.11 -7.16
N ASN A 87 3.73 -1.65 -8.17
CA ASN A 87 4.28 -2.49 -9.22
C ASN A 87 5.77 -2.68 -8.93
N ALA A 88 6.14 -3.81 -8.34
CA ALA A 88 7.51 -4.13 -8.00
C ALA A 88 8.13 -5.05 -9.06
N LEU A 89 9.13 -4.54 -9.76
CA LEU A 89 9.88 -5.26 -10.78
C LEU A 89 11.22 -5.72 -10.21
N ARG A 90 11.55 -7.00 -10.37
CA ARG A 90 12.89 -7.49 -10.00
C ARG A 90 13.96 -6.68 -10.70
N MET A 91 15.06 -6.38 -10.01
CA MET A 91 16.15 -5.57 -10.58
C MET A 91 16.81 -6.22 -11.79
N GLY A 92 16.80 -7.54 -11.88
CA GLY A 92 17.24 -8.29 -13.06
C GLY A 92 16.26 -8.33 -14.22
N PHE A 93 15.07 -7.74 -14.06
CA PHE A 93 13.97 -7.70 -15.04
C PHE A 93 13.43 -9.09 -15.48
N GLU A 94 13.81 -10.15 -14.80
CA GLU A 94 13.28 -11.50 -15.04
C GLU A 94 12.01 -11.75 -14.21
N ALA A 95 10.96 -12.21 -14.88
CA ALA A 95 9.73 -12.63 -14.21
C ALA A 95 9.97 -13.90 -13.34
N PRO A 96 9.12 -14.16 -12.34
CA PRO A 96 7.95 -13.37 -11.95
C PRO A 96 8.32 -12.12 -11.16
N HIS A 97 7.55 -11.07 -11.37
CA HIS A 97 7.54 -9.86 -10.57
C HIS A 97 6.40 -9.91 -9.55
N VAL A 98 6.30 -8.91 -8.65
CA VAL A 98 5.23 -8.84 -7.65
C VAL A 98 4.46 -7.54 -7.76
N GLY A 99 3.14 -7.66 -7.88
CA GLY A 99 2.20 -6.57 -7.74
C GLY A 99 1.55 -6.59 -6.36
N MET A 100 1.23 -5.44 -5.83
CA MET A 100 0.38 -5.25 -4.66
C MET A 100 -0.73 -4.26 -5.01
N MET A 101 -1.95 -4.56 -4.62
CA MET A 101 -3.07 -3.64 -4.74
C MET A 101 -3.88 -3.60 -3.46
N LEU A 102 -4.33 -2.42 -3.09
CA LEU A 102 -5.25 -2.23 -1.99
C LEU A 102 -6.64 -2.71 -2.40
N THR A 103 -7.31 -3.46 -1.51
CA THR A 103 -8.67 -3.95 -1.72
C THR A 103 -9.66 -3.42 -0.68
N GLU A 104 -9.16 -2.91 0.46
CA GLU A 104 -9.95 -2.26 1.51
C GLU A 104 -9.06 -1.26 2.27
N GLY A 105 -9.64 -0.15 2.71
CA GLY A 105 -8.95 0.91 3.42
C GLY A 105 -8.32 1.96 2.49
N ALA A 106 -7.31 2.66 2.97
CA ALA A 106 -6.58 3.68 2.22
C ALA A 106 -5.10 3.71 2.62
N ILE A 107 -4.26 4.13 1.69
CA ILE A 107 -2.86 4.47 1.90
C ILE A 107 -2.68 5.96 1.61
N ASP A 108 -2.12 6.69 2.56
CA ASP A 108 -1.88 8.12 2.44
C ASP A 108 -0.54 8.45 1.80
N SER A 109 0.50 7.77 2.27
CA SER A 109 1.88 8.00 1.81
C SER A 109 2.71 6.71 1.88
N TYR A 110 3.97 6.80 1.48
CA TYR A 110 4.93 5.73 1.71
C TYR A 110 6.26 6.29 2.18
N GLU A 111 7.04 5.45 2.83
CA GLU A 111 8.38 5.76 3.29
C GLU A 111 9.36 4.65 2.95
N ILE A 112 10.64 4.99 2.95
CA ILE A 112 11.72 4.04 2.76
C ILE A 112 12.57 4.02 4.02
N TRP A 113 12.63 2.85 4.68
CA TRP A 113 13.46 2.63 5.85
C TRP A 113 14.78 2.01 5.43
N GLY A 114 15.81 2.86 5.28
CA GLY A 114 17.14 2.43 4.91
C GLY A 114 18.13 2.55 6.05
N ARG A 115 18.95 1.51 6.29
CA ARG A 115 20.05 1.51 7.25
C ARG A 115 19.66 1.98 8.66
N GLY A 116 18.47 1.62 9.12
CA GLY A 116 17.95 1.99 10.43
C GLY A 116 17.45 3.43 10.56
N ARG A 117 17.28 4.13 9.45
CA ARG A 117 16.76 5.51 9.43
C ARG A 117 15.50 5.60 8.57
N LYS A 118 14.49 6.27 9.10
CA LYS A 118 13.31 6.68 8.35
C LYS A 118 13.68 7.79 7.37
N THR A 119 13.23 7.71 6.13
CA THR A 119 13.44 8.75 5.13
C THR A 119 12.36 8.72 4.07
N SER A 120 11.94 9.89 3.61
CA SER A 120 11.05 10.07 2.46
C SER A 120 11.80 10.33 1.15
N SER A 121 13.13 10.27 1.17
CA SER A 121 13.93 10.51 -0.04
C SER A 121 13.83 9.36 -1.02
N SER A 122 13.44 9.62 -2.25
CA SER A 122 13.34 8.64 -3.34
C SER A 122 14.68 8.00 -3.75
N HIS A 123 15.80 8.54 -3.30
CA HIS A 123 17.16 8.03 -3.57
C HIS A 123 17.67 7.07 -2.49
N MET A 124 16.89 6.84 -1.43
CA MET A 124 17.29 5.93 -0.35
C MET A 124 16.92 4.50 -0.69
N ARG A 125 17.78 3.59 -0.24
CA ARG A 125 17.60 2.15 -0.37
C ARG A 125 17.13 1.57 0.96
N GLY A 126 16.13 0.71 0.93
CA GLY A 126 15.63 0.08 2.14
C GLY A 126 14.33 -0.68 1.94
N ILE A 127 13.63 -0.87 3.04
CA ILE A 127 12.33 -1.53 3.07
C ILE A 127 11.25 -0.44 2.95
N PHE A 128 10.27 -0.68 2.08
CA PHE A 128 9.14 0.21 1.91
C PHE A 128 8.11 -0.01 3.01
N ALA A 129 7.68 1.07 3.65
CA ALA A 129 6.52 1.10 4.52
C ALA A 129 5.39 1.87 3.86
N MET A 130 4.19 1.31 3.91
CA MET A 130 2.98 1.98 3.43
C MET A 130 2.29 2.61 4.63
N ASN A 131 2.10 3.93 4.59
CA ASN A 131 1.52 4.70 5.68
C ASN A 131 0.01 4.83 5.50
N LEU A 132 -0.72 4.52 6.56
CA LEU A 132 -2.16 4.70 6.65
C LEU A 132 -2.48 6.17 6.90
N PRO A 133 -3.67 6.65 6.49
CA PRO A 133 -4.15 7.95 6.93
C PRO A 133 -4.33 7.97 8.46
N ASP A 134 -4.17 9.16 9.04
CA ASP A 134 -4.51 9.37 10.44
C ASP A 134 -5.96 8.98 10.70
N MET A 135 -6.21 8.26 11.76
CA MET A 135 -7.54 7.74 12.07
C MET A 135 -7.95 8.00 13.51
N ARG A 136 -9.24 8.18 13.68
CA ARG A 136 -9.89 8.32 14.98
C ARG A 136 -10.82 7.14 15.21
N LEU A 137 -10.62 6.42 16.32
CA LEU A 137 -11.44 5.27 16.69
C LEU A 137 -12.15 5.53 18.03
N ASN A 138 -13.47 5.43 18.04
CA ASN A 138 -14.26 5.40 19.26
C ASN A 138 -14.08 4.05 20.00
N PRO A 139 -14.48 3.93 21.27
CA PRO A 139 -14.49 2.65 21.97
C PRO A 139 -15.18 1.54 21.18
N GLY A 140 -14.48 0.42 20.98
CA GLY A 140 -14.96 -0.72 20.20
C GLY A 140 -14.90 -0.57 18.69
N GLU A 141 -14.59 0.62 18.15
CA GLU A 141 -14.49 0.85 16.71
C GLU A 141 -13.23 0.23 16.13
N SER A 142 -13.32 -0.16 14.86
CA SER A 142 -12.21 -0.76 14.12
C SER A 142 -12.01 -0.09 12.76
N TYR A 143 -10.75 0.03 12.36
CA TYR A 143 -10.34 0.34 11.00
C TYR A 143 -9.73 -0.91 10.36
N ARG A 144 -10.03 -1.15 9.08
CA ARG A 144 -9.54 -2.30 8.35
C ARG A 144 -8.76 -1.85 7.12
N LEU A 145 -7.60 -2.49 6.93
CA LEU A 145 -6.77 -2.38 5.73
C LEU A 145 -6.57 -3.77 5.15
N LYS A 146 -6.76 -3.92 3.85
CA LYS A 146 -6.54 -5.18 3.16
C LYS A 146 -5.89 -4.94 1.82
N TRP A 147 -4.88 -5.75 1.50
CA TRP A 147 -4.25 -5.76 0.20
C TRP A 147 -4.05 -7.17 -0.34
N ARG A 148 -3.83 -7.24 -1.62
CA ARG A 148 -3.54 -8.45 -2.37
C ARG A 148 -2.17 -8.32 -3.02
N LEU A 149 -1.31 -9.33 -2.84
CA LEU A 149 -0.06 -9.49 -3.57
C LEU A 149 -0.21 -10.59 -4.61
N PHE A 150 0.22 -10.34 -5.83
CA PHE A 150 0.09 -11.25 -6.95
C PHE A 150 1.34 -11.24 -7.82
N SER A 151 1.63 -12.37 -8.49
CA SER A 151 2.73 -12.45 -9.45
C SER A 151 2.33 -11.89 -10.81
N HIS A 152 3.30 -11.32 -11.53
CA HIS A 152 3.08 -10.84 -12.89
C HIS A 152 4.35 -10.93 -13.76
N GLY A 153 4.17 -10.90 -15.09
CA GLY A 153 5.24 -11.05 -16.07
C GLY A 153 5.87 -9.74 -16.55
N GLY A 154 5.44 -8.57 -16.02
CA GLY A 154 5.94 -7.27 -16.44
C GLY A 154 4.86 -6.20 -16.39
N LYS A 155 5.18 -4.98 -16.88
CA LYS A 155 4.31 -3.80 -16.75
C LYS A 155 2.93 -3.97 -17.43
N ALA A 156 2.87 -4.63 -18.57
CA ALA A 156 1.61 -4.89 -19.27
C ALA A 156 0.75 -5.88 -18.49
N ASP A 157 1.30 -7.05 -18.15
CA ASP A 157 0.62 -8.09 -17.38
C ASP A 157 0.19 -7.59 -15.98
N PHE A 158 0.99 -6.72 -15.35
CA PHE A 158 0.59 -6.06 -14.11
C PHE A 158 -0.72 -5.27 -14.26
N ARG A 159 -0.84 -4.47 -15.33
CA ARG A 159 -2.03 -3.65 -15.58
C ARG A 159 -3.26 -4.51 -15.82
N ASP A 160 -3.11 -5.56 -16.63
CA ASP A 160 -4.21 -6.47 -16.95
C ASP A 160 -4.67 -7.21 -15.67
N LYS A 161 -3.75 -7.75 -14.89
CA LYS A 161 -4.06 -8.41 -13.62
C LYS A 161 -4.67 -7.48 -12.58
N MET A 162 -4.21 -6.22 -12.50
CA MET A 162 -4.84 -5.19 -11.65
C MET A 162 -6.31 -5.02 -11.98
N LEU A 163 -6.64 -4.85 -13.27
CA LEU A 163 -8.01 -4.67 -13.74
C LEU A 163 -8.86 -5.91 -13.52
N ASP A 164 -8.32 -7.10 -13.80
CA ASP A 164 -9.02 -8.39 -13.63
C ASP A 164 -9.33 -8.70 -12.16
N LYS A 165 -8.48 -8.21 -11.25
CA LYS A 165 -8.67 -8.34 -9.80
C LYS A 165 -9.50 -7.21 -9.17
N GLY A 166 -10.10 -6.35 -9.99
CA GLY A 166 -10.97 -5.26 -9.56
C GLY A 166 -10.23 -4.00 -9.11
N GLY A 167 -8.96 -3.88 -9.46
CA GLY A 167 -8.18 -2.67 -9.19
C GLY A 167 -8.53 -1.51 -10.10
N VAL A 168 -8.04 -0.34 -9.73
CA VAL A 168 -8.18 0.90 -10.49
C VAL A 168 -6.80 1.36 -10.93
N LEU A 169 -6.63 1.59 -12.22
CA LEU A 169 -5.43 2.21 -12.78
C LEU A 169 -5.69 3.69 -13.01
N VAL A 170 -4.80 4.51 -12.48
CA VAL A 170 -4.84 5.95 -12.66
C VAL A 170 -3.65 6.37 -13.53
N SER A 171 -3.88 7.22 -14.49
CA SER A 171 -2.84 7.81 -15.34
C SER A 171 -3.15 9.27 -15.61
N SER A 172 -2.11 10.05 -15.86
CA SER A 172 -2.21 11.45 -16.28
C SER A 172 -1.54 11.63 -17.62
N ASP A 173 -1.99 12.61 -18.38
CA ASP A 173 -1.35 13.02 -19.63
C ASP A 173 0.05 13.60 -19.38
N LYS A 174 0.26 14.22 -18.19
CA LYS A 174 1.54 14.74 -17.72
C LYS A 174 1.72 14.45 -16.24
N TYR A 175 2.93 14.56 -15.72
CA TYR A 175 3.26 14.47 -14.29
C TYR A 175 3.67 15.81 -13.68
N VAL A 176 3.87 16.84 -14.51
CA VAL A 176 4.19 18.21 -14.09
C VAL A 176 3.32 19.17 -14.87
N TYR A 177 2.66 20.07 -14.17
CA TYR A 177 1.76 21.08 -14.73
C TYR A 177 2.17 22.46 -14.26
N GLU A 178 2.00 23.47 -15.11
CA GLU A 178 2.11 24.87 -14.71
C GLU A 178 0.84 25.35 -14.02
N ILE A 179 0.95 26.41 -13.24
CA ILE A 179 -0.21 27.00 -12.55
C ILE A 179 -1.23 27.49 -13.58
N GLY A 180 -2.47 26.98 -13.48
CA GLY A 180 -3.56 27.30 -14.41
C GLY A 180 -3.64 26.35 -15.62
N GLU A 181 -2.72 25.41 -15.77
CA GLU A 181 -2.80 24.38 -16.81
C GLU A 181 -3.86 23.33 -16.45
N MET A 182 -4.56 22.83 -17.45
CA MET A 182 -5.57 21.80 -17.29
C MET A 182 -4.89 20.42 -17.24
N ALA A 183 -5.20 19.63 -16.20
CA ALA A 183 -4.74 18.26 -16.04
C ALA A 183 -5.81 17.26 -16.48
N TYR A 184 -5.43 16.30 -17.32
CA TYR A 184 -6.30 15.18 -17.70
C TYR A 184 -5.87 13.92 -16.99
N VAL A 185 -6.70 13.48 -16.06
CA VAL A 185 -6.49 12.24 -15.28
C VAL A 185 -7.48 11.20 -15.74
N THR A 186 -6.98 10.05 -16.16
CA THR A 186 -7.79 8.93 -16.62
C THR A 186 -7.78 7.82 -15.56
N MET A 187 -8.96 7.35 -15.20
CA MET A 187 -9.16 6.16 -14.36
C MET A 187 -9.69 5.01 -15.21
N ARG A 188 -9.11 3.84 -15.07
CA ARG A 188 -9.55 2.61 -15.75
C ARG A 188 -9.81 1.52 -14.71
N CYS A 189 -10.97 0.85 -14.85
CA CYS A 189 -11.34 -0.33 -14.07
C CYS A 189 -12.26 -1.21 -14.90
N ASN A 190 -12.36 -2.49 -14.57
CA ASN A 190 -13.26 -3.45 -15.24
C ASN A 190 -14.67 -3.44 -14.62
N SER A 191 -14.84 -2.81 -13.46
CA SER A 191 -16.15 -2.68 -12.79
C SER A 191 -16.69 -1.26 -12.93
N PRO A 192 -18.02 -1.07 -13.00
CA PRO A 192 -18.59 0.27 -13.02
C PRO A 192 -18.17 1.07 -11.79
N LEU A 193 -17.55 2.21 -12.00
CA LEU A 193 -17.21 3.16 -10.92
C LEU A 193 -18.51 3.78 -10.43
N ARG A 194 -18.80 3.61 -9.14
CA ARG A 194 -19.93 4.24 -8.47
C ARG A 194 -19.41 5.21 -7.42
N ASN A 195 -20.04 6.40 -7.34
CA ASN A 195 -19.71 7.41 -6.34
C ASN A 195 -18.22 7.82 -6.33
N CYS A 196 -17.62 7.96 -7.51
CA CYS A 196 -16.25 8.45 -7.61
C CYS A 196 -16.16 9.89 -7.12
N THR A 197 -15.27 10.15 -6.19
CA THR A 197 -14.88 11.48 -5.76
C THR A 197 -13.41 11.67 -6.02
N ALA A 198 -13.02 12.84 -6.52
CA ALA A 198 -11.63 13.23 -6.66
C ALA A 198 -11.37 14.48 -5.84
N LYS A 199 -10.17 14.60 -5.29
CA LYS A 199 -9.70 15.77 -4.56
C LYS A 199 -8.30 16.12 -5.02
N ILE A 200 -8.03 17.42 -5.14
CA ILE A 200 -6.68 17.95 -5.35
C ILE A 200 -6.33 18.76 -4.11
N ASN A 201 -5.27 18.40 -3.40
CA ASN A 201 -4.88 19.03 -2.12
C ASN A 201 -6.04 19.09 -1.12
N GLY A 202 -6.86 18.04 -1.04
CA GLY A 202 -8.02 17.97 -0.17
C GLY A 202 -9.29 18.70 -0.69
N ILE A 203 -9.19 19.46 -1.76
CA ILE A 203 -10.31 20.19 -2.37
C ILE A 203 -11.04 19.28 -3.37
N PRO A 204 -12.36 19.06 -3.21
CA PRO A 204 -13.14 18.26 -4.15
C PRO A 204 -13.08 18.85 -5.57
N VAL A 205 -12.88 17.98 -6.55
CA VAL A 205 -12.94 18.33 -7.99
C VAL A 205 -14.03 17.52 -8.69
N LYS A 206 -14.55 18.09 -9.78
CA LYS A 206 -15.61 17.43 -10.55
C LYS A 206 -15.02 16.29 -11.39
N VAL A 207 -15.67 15.13 -11.33
CA VAL A 207 -15.37 13.96 -12.15
C VAL A 207 -16.42 13.88 -13.25
N TYR A 208 -15.99 13.61 -14.50
CA TYR A 208 -16.87 13.50 -15.67
C TYR A 208 -16.93 12.06 -16.17
#